data_ae3afcab9aa874a573848a866762c624
#
_entry.id   ae3afcab9aa874a573848a866762c624
#
_cell.length_a   1.000
_cell.length_b   1.000
_cell.length_c   1.000
_cell.angle_alpha   90.00
_cell.angle_beta   90.00
_cell.angle_gamma   90.00
#
_symmetry.space_group_name_H-M   'P 1'
#
loop_
_entity.id
_entity.type
_entity.pdbx_description
1 polymer ?
#
loop_
_entity_poly.entity_id
_entity_poly.type
_entity_poly.pdbx_seq_one_letter_code
_entity_poly.pdbx_strand_id
1 'polypeptide(L)'
;MSIEKRLFEIIGEDAGFIHTARSRNDQVLVDFKLWMIEATNDIIKEINSNTSSILKIAEKNIFTIMPSFTHLKNAQPISFAHYILAYVEMFQRDKKRFLNNRESLMENPLGVAAIAGTSFDIDREYTTKKLKFKKPTGNSIDTVSDRDFVLDFLYSISVCSNHISRFAEEFILWNSDAFDLIKLKDKVVTGSSIMPQKKNPDTLESVSYTHLTLPTKRIV
;
A
#
# COMPACT_ATOMS: atom_id res chain seq x y z
N MET A 1 24.88 6.47 -15.34
CA MET A 1 25.61 5.28 -15.85
C MET A 1 24.62 4.15 -15.99
N SER A 2 24.57 3.41 -17.13
CA SER A 2 23.61 2.31 -17.26
C SER A 2 24.03 1.13 -16.36
N ILE A 3 23.05 0.38 -15.85
CA ILE A 3 23.28 -0.82 -15.02
C ILE A 3 24.18 -1.81 -15.77
N GLU A 4 23.96 -2.00 -17.06
CA GLU A 4 24.76 -2.88 -17.93
C GLU A 4 26.23 -2.45 -17.96
N LYS A 5 26.52 -1.16 -18.12
CA LYS A 5 27.90 -0.66 -18.10
C LYS A 5 28.58 -0.98 -16.75
N ARG A 6 27.86 -0.79 -15.64
CA ARG A 6 28.39 -1.11 -14.32
C ARG A 6 28.63 -2.60 -14.14
N LEU A 7 27.78 -3.44 -14.72
CA LEU A 7 27.93 -4.88 -14.69
C LEU A 7 29.16 -5.33 -15.48
N PHE A 8 29.38 -4.75 -16.67
CA PHE A 8 30.61 -4.99 -17.46
C PHE A 8 31.89 -4.61 -16.69
N GLU A 9 31.85 -3.52 -15.92
CA GLU A 9 33.00 -3.12 -15.07
C GLU A 9 33.29 -4.13 -13.94
N ILE A 10 32.26 -4.86 -13.47
CA ILE A 10 32.37 -5.80 -12.33
C ILE A 10 32.75 -7.20 -12.77
N ILE A 11 32.11 -7.75 -13.82
CA ILE A 11 32.23 -9.15 -14.25
C ILE A 11 32.76 -9.32 -15.69
N GLY A 12 33.14 -8.22 -16.36
CA GLY A 12 33.72 -8.28 -17.70
C GLY A 12 32.73 -8.70 -18.78
N GLU A 13 33.21 -9.45 -19.78
CA GLU A 13 32.43 -9.88 -20.95
C GLU A 13 31.23 -10.79 -20.61
N ASP A 14 31.29 -11.49 -19.49
CA ASP A 14 30.18 -12.34 -19.01
C ASP A 14 28.90 -11.54 -18.77
N ALA A 15 29.00 -10.22 -18.57
CA ALA A 15 27.85 -9.32 -18.48
C ALA A 15 26.97 -9.36 -19.74
N GLY A 16 27.56 -9.68 -20.92
CA GLY A 16 26.83 -9.79 -22.17
C GLY A 16 25.81 -10.92 -22.21
N PHE A 17 26.05 -12.01 -21.46
CA PHE A 17 25.12 -13.15 -21.42
C PHE A 17 23.76 -12.80 -20.79
N ILE A 18 23.71 -11.83 -19.90
CA ILE A 18 22.45 -11.38 -19.27
C ILE A 18 21.47 -10.79 -20.29
N HIS A 19 21.99 -10.29 -21.42
CA HIS A 19 21.15 -9.73 -22.47
C HIS A 19 20.63 -10.78 -23.47
N THR A 20 21.13 -11.99 -23.42
CA THR A 20 20.76 -13.07 -24.35
C THR A 20 19.26 -13.38 -24.22
N ALA A 21 18.56 -13.42 -25.35
CA ALA A 21 17.14 -13.74 -25.47
C ALA A 21 16.19 -12.83 -24.65
N ARG A 22 16.66 -11.67 -24.20
CA ARG A 22 15.90 -10.72 -23.40
C ARG A 22 15.60 -9.45 -24.22
N SER A 23 14.39 -8.95 -24.12
CA SER A 23 14.01 -7.60 -24.55
C SER A 23 13.93 -6.65 -23.35
N ARG A 24 13.98 -5.36 -23.59
CA ARG A 24 13.63 -4.36 -22.59
C ARG A 24 12.16 -4.51 -22.13
N ASN A 25 11.28 -4.99 -23.01
CA ASN A 25 9.85 -5.14 -22.69
C ASN A 25 9.57 -6.12 -21.57
N ASP A 26 10.11 -7.35 -21.65
CA ASP A 26 9.94 -8.35 -20.59
C ASP A 26 10.78 -8.03 -19.36
N GLN A 27 11.96 -7.42 -19.53
CA GLN A 27 12.79 -6.96 -18.42
C GLN A 27 12.07 -5.90 -17.57
N VAL A 28 11.59 -4.82 -18.17
CA VAL A 28 10.90 -3.75 -17.43
C VAL A 28 9.69 -4.30 -16.69
N LEU A 29 8.98 -5.24 -17.30
CA LEU A 29 7.80 -5.84 -16.69
C LEU A 29 8.16 -6.71 -15.49
N VAL A 30 9.20 -7.55 -15.57
CA VAL A 30 9.62 -8.37 -14.42
C VAL A 30 10.15 -7.51 -13.29
N ASP A 31 10.97 -6.49 -13.58
CA ASP A 31 11.50 -5.58 -12.59
C ASP A 31 10.35 -4.87 -11.85
N PHE A 32 9.34 -4.42 -12.59
CA PHE A 32 8.18 -3.75 -12.02
C PHE A 32 7.30 -4.68 -11.18
N LYS A 33 7.05 -5.91 -11.64
CA LYS A 33 6.33 -6.92 -10.85
C LYS A 33 7.05 -7.25 -9.55
N LEU A 34 8.36 -7.44 -9.57
CA LEU A 34 9.16 -7.72 -8.38
C LEU A 34 9.10 -6.57 -7.38
N TRP A 35 9.26 -5.33 -7.84
CA TRP A 35 9.12 -4.15 -7.00
C TRP A 35 7.72 -4.05 -6.38
N MET A 36 6.65 -4.29 -7.15
CA MET A 36 5.30 -4.26 -6.64
C MET A 36 5.00 -5.36 -5.63
N ILE A 37 5.59 -6.55 -5.80
CA ILE A 37 5.47 -7.64 -4.81
C ILE A 37 6.09 -7.20 -3.48
N GLU A 38 7.28 -6.58 -3.51
CA GLU A 38 7.96 -6.07 -2.32
C GLU A 38 7.14 -4.95 -1.66
N ALA A 39 6.74 -3.93 -2.42
CA ALA A 39 5.91 -2.84 -1.94
C ALA A 39 4.59 -3.34 -1.32
N THR A 40 3.94 -4.32 -1.95
CA THR A 40 2.71 -4.94 -1.43
C THR A 40 2.95 -5.65 -0.10
N ASN A 41 4.07 -6.37 0.04
CA ASN A 41 4.43 -7.04 1.30
C ASN A 41 4.67 -6.03 2.43
N ASP A 42 5.34 -4.91 2.14
CA ASP A 42 5.56 -3.85 3.12
C ASP A 42 4.24 -3.21 3.56
N ILE A 43 3.34 -2.89 2.62
CA ILE A 43 2.00 -2.37 2.95
C ILE A 43 1.23 -3.36 3.84
N ILE A 44 1.23 -4.64 3.54
CA ILE A 44 0.57 -5.67 4.34
C ILE A 44 1.16 -5.73 5.77
N LYS A 45 2.47 -5.61 5.90
CA LYS A 45 3.17 -5.56 7.19
C LYS A 45 2.72 -4.35 8.01
N GLU A 46 2.64 -3.17 7.39
CA GLU A 46 2.18 -1.95 8.06
C GLU A 46 0.70 -2.03 8.45
N ILE A 47 -0.18 -2.58 7.61
CA ILE A 47 -1.58 -2.83 7.96
C ILE A 47 -1.68 -3.75 9.19
N ASN A 48 -0.89 -4.82 9.26
CA ASN A 48 -0.87 -5.71 10.41
C ASN A 48 -0.39 -5.00 11.69
N SER A 49 0.65 -4.18 11.59
CA SER A 49 1.20 -3.38 12.69
C SER A 49 0.15 -2.40 13.25
N ASN A 50 -0.50 -1.65 12.35
CA ASN A 50 -1.57 -0.71 12.71
C ASN A 50 -2.76 -1.43 13.35
N THR A 51 -3.21 -2.53 12.74
CA THR A 51 -4.30 -3.35 13.29
C THR A 51 -3.97 -3.85 14.71
N SER A 52 -2.75 -4.34 14.94
CA SER A 52 -2.31 -4.79 16.26
C SER A 52 -2.30 -3.65 17.29
N SER A 53 -1.95 -2.45 16.87
CA SER A 53 -1.96 -1.27 17.73
C SER A 53 -3.38 -0.85 18.11
N ILE A 54 -4.31 -0.88 17.17
CA ILE A 54 -5.74 -0.61 17.41
C ILE A 54 -6.34 -1.65 18.35
N LEU A 55 -6.04 -2.93 18.17
CA LEU A 55 -6.51 -4.00 19.05
C LEU A 55 -6.05 -3.79 20.50
N LYS A 56 -4.79 -3.42 20.73
CA LYS A 56 -4.27 -3.10 22.07
C LYS A 56 -4.99 -1.91 22.73
N ILE A 57 -5.41 -0.93 21.93
CA ILE A 57 -6.20 0.19 22.41
C ILE A 57 -7.62 -0.26 22.75
N ALA A 58 -8.24 -1.08 21.88
CA ALA A 58 -9.56 -1.63 22.09
C ALA A 58 -9.67 -2.45 23.39
N GLU A 59 -8.70 -3.36 23.63
CA GLU A 59 -8.64 -4.17 24.84
C GLU A 59 -8.66 -3.34 26.14
N LYS A 60 -8.01 -2.19 26.14
CA LYS A 60 -7.96 -1.28 27.30
C LYS A 60 -9.24 -0.47 27.50
N ASN A 61 -10.11 -0.41 26.49
CA ASN A 61 -11.26 0.48 26.45
C ASN A 61 -12.59 -0.25 26.21
N ILE A 62 -12.67 -1.52 26.57
CA ILE A 62 -13.88 -2.36 26.40
C ILE A 62 -15.09 -1.74 27.10
N PHE A 63 -14.89 -1.16 28.28
CA PHE A 63 -15.94 -0.56 29.11
C PHE A 63 -15.98 0.98 29.05
N THR A 64 -15.16 1.60 28.20
CA THR A 64 -15.20 3.06 27.99
C THR A 64 -16.39 3.39 27.11
N ILE A 65 -17.45 3.93 27.71
CA ILE A 65 -18.69 4.29 27.00
C ILE A 65 -18.54 5.66 26.34
N MET A 66 -19.01 5.76 25.11
CA MET A 66 -19.07 7.00 24.34
C MET A 66 -20.38 7.09 23.55
N PRO A 67 -20.83 8.29 23.15
CA PRO A 67 -21.94 8.42 22.21
C PRO A 67 -21.49 7.94 20.81
N SER A 68 -22.37 7.24 20.10
CA SER A 68 -22.24 7.13 18.66
C SER A 68 -22.91 8.34 17.98
N PHE A 69 -22.59 8.53 16.70
CA PHE A 69 -23.12 9.67 15.95
C PHE A 69 -23.73 9.22 14.62
N THR A 70 -24.88 9.78 14.29
CA THR A 70 -25.45 9.78 12.95
C THR A 70 -25.82 11.22 12.58
N HIS A 71 -25.44 11.68 11.39
CA HIS A 71 -25.63 13.07 10.99
C HIS A 71 -25.05 14.12 12.00
N LEU A 72 -23.95 13.78 12.66
CA LEU A 72 -23.34 14.56 13.76
C LEU A 72 -24.25 14.79 14.96
N LYS A 73 -25.32 13.99 15.10
CA LYS A 73 -26.21 13.97 16.27
C LYS A 73 -25.94 12.73 17.09
N ASN A 74 -26.05 12.88 18.42
CA ASN A 74 -25.93 11.76 19.33
C ASN A 74 -26.94 10.66 19.00
N ALA A 75 -26.47 9.44 18.92
CA ALA A 75 -27.26 8.25 18.70
C ALA A 75 -27.12 7.30 19.90
N GLN A 76 -27.06 5.99 19.67
CA GLN A 76 -26.96 5.01 20.73
C GLN A 76 -25.61 5.07 21.46
N PRO A 77 -25.55 4.78 22.78
CA PRO A 77 -24.28 4.60 23.47
C PRO A 77 -23.58 3.35 22.98
N ILE A 78 -22.26 3.45 22.80
CA ILE A 78 -21.39 2.33 22.39
C ILE A 78 -20.12 2.35 23.23
N SER A 79 -19.33 1.28 23.19
CA SER A 79 -17.98 1.34 23.75
C SER A 79 -16.99 1.90 22.72
N PHE A 80 -15.96 2.61 23.20
CA PHE A 80 -14.87 3.08 22.37
C PHE A 80 -14.18 1.91 21.64
N ALA A 81 -14.03 0.76 22.33
CA ALA A 81 -13.51 -0.45 21.72
C ALA A 81 -14.33 -0.88 20.49
N HIS A 82 -15.65 -0.95 20.63
CA HIS A 82 -16.55 -1.33 19.52
C HIS A 82 -16.35 -0.40 18.32
N TYR A 83 -16.23 0.90 18.58
CA TYR A 83 -16.06 1.89 17.52
C TYR A 83 -14.76 1.69 16.75
N ILE A 84 -13.61 1.62 17.45
CA ILE A 84 -12.31 1.50 16.77
C ILE A 84 -12.11 0.15 16.09
N LEU A 85 -12.79 -0.91 16.54
CA LEU A 85 -12.77 -2.22 15.88
C LEU A 85 -13.40 -2.18 14.48
N ALA A 86 -14.29 -1.22 14.18
CA ALA A 86 -14.77 -1.01 12.81
C ALA A 86 -13.64 -0.73 11.82
N TYR A 87 -12.59 -0.03 12.25
CA TYR A 87 -11.39 0.22 11.42
C TYR A 87 -10.52 -1.03 11.26
N VAL A 88 -10.48 -1.90 12.25
CA VAL A 88 -9.83 -3.22 12.12
C VAL A 88 -10.49 -4.00 10.99
N GLU A 89 -11.82 -4.03 10.94
CA GLU A 89 -12.58 -4.67 9.85
C GLU A 89 -12.27 -4.06 8.48
N MET A 90 -12.17 -2.72 8.39
CA MET A 90 -11.80 -2.02 7.16
C MET A 90 -10.39 -2.42 6.70
N PHE A 91 -9.41 -2.37 7.59
CA PHE A 91 -8.02 -2.72 7.29
C PHE A 91 -7.83 -4.21 6.97
N GLN A 92 -8.62 -5.12 7.54
CA GLN A 92 -8.60 -6.52 7.14
C GLN A 92 -9.12 -6.71 5.70
N ARG A 93 -10.14 -5.96 5.28
CA ARG A 93 -10.60 -5.97 3.88
C ARG A 93 -9.55 -5.36 2.94
N ASP A 94 -8.83 -4.32 3.37
CA ASP A 94 -7.74 -3.73 2.58
C ASP A 94 -6.58 -4.71 2.42
N LYS A 95 -6.17 -5.37 3.50
CA LYS A 95 -5.17 -6.44 3.46
C LYS A 95 -5.54 -7.53 2.45
N LYS A 96 -6.82 -7.94 2.42
CA LYS A 96 -7.29 -8.94 1.45
C LYS A 96 -7.17 -8.45 0.01
N ARG A 97 -7.45 -7.16 -0.27
CA ARG A 97 -7.26 -6.56 -1.61
C ARG A 97 -5.80 -6.63 -2.04
N PHE A 98 -4.88 -6.22 -1.16
CA PHE A 98 -3.44 -6.30 -1.45
C PHE A 98 -2.94 -7.74 -1.64
N LEU A 99 -3.44 -8.70 -0.88
CA LEU A 99 -3.12 -10.11 -1.08
C LEU A 99 -3.61 -10.63 -2.43
N ASN A 100 -4.82 -10.27 -2.85
CA ASN A 100 -5.35 -10.64 -4.16
C ASN A 100 -4.55 -9.99 -5.30
N ASN A 101 -4.21 -8.71 -5.18
CA ASN A 101 -3.35 -8.04 -6.15
C ASN A 101 -1.96 -8.69 -6.23
N ARG A 102 -1.35 -9.03 -5.09
CA ARG A 102 -0.07 -9.76 -5.08
C ARG A 102 -0.16 -11.09 -5.82
N GLU A 103 -1.28 -11.77 -5.74
CA GLU A 103 -1.49 -13.05 -6.44
C GLU A 103 -1.44 -12.88 -7.96
N SER A 104 -2.01 -11.80 -8.51
CA SER A 104 -1.95 -11.51 -9.95
C SER A 104 -0.55 -11.15 -10.45
N LEU A 105 0.36 -10.75 -9.55
CA LEU A 105 1.75 -10.47 -9.88
C LEU A 105 2.61 -11.73 -10.04
N MET A 106 2.15 -12.92 -9.58
CA MET A 106 2.98 -14.10 -9.39
C MET A 106 3.25 -14.93 -10.65
N GLU A 107 3.07 -14.33 -11.84
CA GLU A 107 3.44 -14.95 -13.12
C GLU A 107 4.66 -14.26 -13.75
N ASN A 108 5.66 -15.09 -14.12
CA ASN A 108 6.94 -14.61 -14.66
C ASN A 108 6.82 -14.21 -16.13
N PRO A 109 7.07 -12.95 -16.49
CA PRO A 109 7.04 -12.47 -17.87
C PRO A 109 8.33 -12.80 -18.67
N LEU A 110 9.46 -13.12 -18.01
CA LEU A 110 10.72 -13.33 -18.73
C LEU A 110 10.64 -14.46 -19.75
N GLY A 111 11.29 -14.24 -20.89
CA GLY A 111 11.36 -15.17 -22.01
C GLY A 111 10.27 -14.95 -23.06
N VAL A 112 9.36 -13.96 -22.87
CA VAL A 112 8.47 -13.53 -23.96
C VAL A 112 9.14 -12.55 -24.91
N ALA A 113 10.33 -12.08 -24.55
CA ALA A 113 11.14 -11.13 -25.29
C ALA A 113 10.36 -9.86 -25.66
N ALA A 114 10.46 -9.41 -26.93
CA ALA A 114 9.79 -8.18 -27.35
C ALA A 114 8.25 -8.33 -27.44
N ILE A 115 7.77 -9.49 -27.95
CA ILE A 115 6.34 -9.77 -28.14
C ILE A 115 6.04 -11.26 -28.47
N ALA A 116 6.92 -11.95 -29.20
CA ALA A 116 6.65 -13.27 -29.80
C ALA A 116 7.59 -14.36 -29.27
N GLY A 117 8.27 -14.14 -28.17
CA GLY A 117 9.26 -15.05 -27.63
C GLY A 117 10.62 -14.92 -28.35
N THR A 118 11.43 -15.99 -28.28
CA THR A 118 12.80 -16.01 -28.80
C THR A 118 13.07 -17.37 -29.46
N SER A 119 14.01 -17.40 -30.42
CA SER A 119 14.50 -18.63 -31.04
C SER A 119 15.60 -19.33 -30.20
N PHE A 120 16.08 -18.69 -29.15
CA PHE A 120 17.02 -19.31 -28.22
C PHE A 120 16.31 -20.33 -27.33
N ASP A 121 16.99 -21.44 -27.06
CA ASP A 121 16.50 -22.46 -26.13
C ASP A 121 16.73 -21.99 -24.68
N ILE A 122 15.74 -21.27 -24.13
CA ILE A 122 15.76 -20.73 -22.77
C ILE A 122 14.82 -21.49 -21.85
N ASP A 123 15.26 -21.73 -20.62
CA ASP A 123 14.46 -22.37 -19.57
C ASP A 123 13.68 -21.31 -18.77
N ARG A 124 12.42 -21.08 -19.16
CA ARG A 124 11.51 -20.16 -18.46
C ARG A 124 11.12 -20.65 -17.06
N GLU A 125 11.10 -21.97 -16.82
CA GLU A 125 10.80 -22.52 -15.51
C GLU A 125 11.95 -22.27 -14.53
N TYR A 126 13.20 -22.35 -15.01
CA TYR A 126 14.37 -22.03 -14.20
C TYR A 126 14.33 -20.58 -13.70
N THR A 127 14.09 -19.61 -14.59
CA THR A 127 13.98 -18.19 -14.21
C THR A 127 12.79 -17.93 -13.30
N THR A 128 11.66 -18.59 -13.52
CA THR A 128 10.46 -18.53 -12.67
C THR A 128 10.78 -18.96 -11.23
N LYS A 129 11.44 -20.10 -11.07
CA LYS A 129 11.90 -20.60 -9.76
C LYS A 129 12.88 -19.64 -9.08
N LYS A 130 13.88 -19.18 -9.82
CA LYS A 130 14.92 -18.27 -9.27
C LYS A 130 14.36 -16.94 -8.81
N LEU A 131 13.39 -16.39 -9.53
CA LEU A 131 12.71 -15.13 -9.20
C LEU A 131 11.51 -15.32 -8.26
N LYS A 132 11.23 -16.57 -7.83
CA LYS A 132 10.14 -16.90 -6.90
C LYS A 132 8.73 -16.57 -7.42
N PHE A 133 8.55 -16.59 -8.72
CA PHE A 133 7.22 -16.60 -9.34
C PHE A 133 6.61 -18.00 -9.27
N LYS A 134 5.29 -18.12 -9.46
CA LYS A 134 4.57 -19.39 -9.41
C LYS A 134 4.67 -20.19 -10.72
N LYS A 135 4.57 -19.47 -11.84
CA LYS A 135 4.61 -20.05 -13.20
C LYS A 135 5.02 -19.00 -14.23
N PRO A 136 5.48 -19.39 -15.42
CA PRO A 136 5.62 -18.48 -16.55
C PRO A 136 4.24 -17.98 -17.02
N THR A 137 4.20 -16.76 -17.61
CA THR A 137 3.00 -16.28 -18.32
C THR A 137 2.69 -17.12 -19.57
N GLY A 138 1.40 -17.27 -19.90
CA GLY A 138 0.94 -18.17 -20.94
C GLY A 138 1.00 -17.62 -22.37
N ASN A 139 0.70 -16.31 -22.56
CA ASN A 139 0.68 -15.68 -23.88
C ASN A 139 1.64 -14.49 -23.91
N SER A 140 2.55 -14.47 -24.88
CA SER A 140 3.60 -13.46 -24.96
C SER A 140 3.10 -12.08 -25.34
N ILE A 141 2.06 -11.99 -26.18
CA ILE A 141 1.49 -10.70 -26.62
C ILE A 141 0.74 -10.03 -25.47
N ASP A 142 -0.10 -10.77 -24.78
CA ASP A 142 -0.80 -10.33 -23.59
C ASP A 142 0.20 -9.91 -22.49
N THR A 143 1.21 -10.74 -22.24
CA THR A 143 2.23 -10.49 -21.22
C THR A 143 2.90 -9.13 -21.37
N VAL A 144 3.36 -8.76 -22.58
CA VAL A 144 4.11 -7.50 -22.75
C VAL A 144 3.20 -6.26 -22.66
N SER A 145 1.90 -6.41 -22.86
CA SER A 145 0.91 -5.33 -22.81
C SER A 145 0.21 -5.21 -21.46
N ASP A 146 0.15 -6.28 -20.66
CA ASP A 146 -0.57 -6.30 -19.38
C ASP A 146 -0.05 -5.25 -18.40
N ARG A 147 -0.99 -4.44 -17.91
CA ARG A 147 -0.80 -3.47 -16.82
C ARG A 147 -2.00 -3.46 -15.87
N ASP A 148 -2.91 -4.42 -15.96
CA ASP A 148 -4.12 -4.50 -15.14
C ASP A 148 -3.77 -4.61 -13.65
N PHE A 149 -2.71 -5.34 -13.32
CA PHE A 149 -2.18 -5.44 -11.95
C PHE A 149 -1.80 -4.09 -11.33
N VAL A 150 -1.41 -3.09 -12.15
CA VAL A 150 -1.11 -1.73 -11.68
C VAL A 150 -2.39 -1.01 -11.30
N LEU A 151 -3.44 -1.15 -12.11
CA LEU A 151 -4.75 -0.55 -11.83
C LEU A 151 -5.38 -1.14 -10.57
N ASP A 152 -5.29 -2.45 -10.38
CA ASP A 152 -5.72 -3.14 -9.17
C ASP A 152 -4.98 -2.66 -7.92
N PHE A 153 -3.67 -2.45 -8.05
CA PHE A 153 -2.84 -1.91 -6.97
C PHE A 153 -3.23 -0.48 -6.61
N LEU A 154 -3.40 0.39 -7.60
CA LEU A 154 -3.83 1.77 -7.40
C LEU A 154 -5.23 1.86 -6.79
N TYR A 155 -6.15 1.01 -7.23
CA TYR A 155 -7.46 0.88 -6.61
C TYR A 155 -7.35 0.47 -5.13
N SER A 156 -6.55 -0.54 -4.83
CA SER A 156 -6.33 -1.01 -3.45
C SER A 156 -5.75 0.09 -2.55
N ILE A 157 -4.78 0.85 -3.06
CA ILE A 157 -4.22 2.03 -2.37
C ILE A 157 -5.31 3.07 -2.13
N SER A 158 -6.10 3.42 -3.14
CA SER A 158 -7.14 4.45 -3.01
C SER A 158 -8.17 4.11 -1.95
N VAL A 159 -8.63 2.85 -1.89
CA VAL A 159 -9.58 2.41 -0.86
C VAL A 159 -8.93 2.44 0.53
N CYS A 160 -7.71 1.94 0.68
CA CYS A 160 -7.00 1.95 1.95
C CYS A 160 -6.75 3.39 2.44
N SER A 161 -6.33 4.28 1.55
CA SER A 161 -6.12 5.71 1.87
C SER A 161 -7.39 6.38 2.35
N ASN A 162 -8.54 6.06 1.76
CA ASN A 162 -9.84 6.57 2.23
C ASN A 162 -10.18 6.09 3.65
N HIS A 163 -9.88 4.82 3.99
CA HIS A 163 -10.08 4.32 5.35
C HIS A 163 -9.15 5.00 6.36
N ILE A 164 -7.88 5.21 6.00
CA ILE A 164 -6.91 5.91 6.84
C ILE A 164 -7.34 7.38 7.07
N SER A 165 -7.76 8.05 6.00
CA SER A 165 -8.25 9.43 6.09
C SER A 165 -9.47 9.55 7.01
N ARG A 166 -10.46 8.67 6.85
CA ARG A 166 -11.63 8.64 7.74
C ARG A 166 -11.24 8.43 9.21
N PHE A 167 -10.33 7.50 9.47
CA PHE A 167 -9.80 7.27 10.81
C PHE A 167 -9.17 8.56 11.39
N ALA A 168 -8.33 9.23 10.62
CA ALA A 168 -7.68 10.46 11.05
C ALA A 168 -8.70 11.59 11.32
N GLU A 169 -9.64 11.81 10.41
CA GLU A 169 -10.68 12.84 10.54
C GLU A 169 -11.55 12.65 11.79
N GLU A 170 -11.95 11.42 12.09
CA GLU A 170 -12.75 11.16 13.29
C GLU A 170 -11.98 11.47 14.57
N PHE A 171 -10.69 11.13 14.63
CA PHE A 171 -9.85 11.48 15.77
C PHE A 171 -9.60 12.99 15.89
N ILE A 172 -9.51 13.71 14.77
CA ILE A 172 -9.46 15.19 14.76
C ILE A 172 -10.74 15.76 15.35
N LEU A 173 -11.90 15.30 14.88
CA LEU A 173 -13.20 15.73 15.41
C LEU A 173 -13.33 15.45 16.90
N TRP A 174 -12.97 14.26 17.37
CA TRP A 174 -13.09 13.88 18.77
C TRP A 174 -12.10 14.62 19.70
N ASN A 175 -10.97 15.08 19.15
CA ASN A 175 -10.01 15.89 19.89
C ASN A 175 -10.34 17.39 19.86
N SER A 176 -11.34 17.81 19.07
CA SER A 176 -11.74 19.22 18.99
C SER A 176 -12.44 19.69 20.27
N ASP A 177 -12.36 20.98 20.55
CA ASP A 177 -13.03 21.59 21.71
C ASP A 177 -14.57 21.41 21.70
N ALA A 178 -15.16 21.18 20.52
CA ALA A 178 -16.59 20.95 20.37
C ALA A 178 -17.04 19.55 20.83
N PHE A 179 -16.19 18.53 20.67
CA PHE A 179 -16.51 17.14 21.05
C PHE A 179 -15.80 16.73 22.33
N ASP A 180 -14.54 17.10 22.51
CA ASP A 180 -13.67 16.78 23.69
C ASP A 180 -13.80 15.35 24.21
N LEU A 181 -13.90 14.37 23.28
CA LEU A 181 -14.05 12.95 23.62
C LEU A 181 -12.71 12.26 23.86
N ILE A 182 -11.62 12.76 23.25
CA ILE A 182 -10.27 12.23 23.40
C ILE A 182 -9.27 13.34 23.58
N LYS A 183 -8.13 13.01 24.20
CA LYS A 183 -6.96 13.91 24.27
C LYS A 183 -5.74 13.25 23.63
N LEU A 184 -5.17 13.92 22.65
CA LEU A 184 -3.94 13.48 22.01
C LEU A 184 -2.73 13.76 22.90
N LYS A 185 -1.74 12.89 22.85
CA LYS A 185 -0.48 13.09 23.58
C LYS A 185 0.35 14.21 22.94
N ASP A 186 1.10 14.95 23.74
CA ASP A 186 1.91 16.09 23.30
C ASP A 186 2.90 15.77 22.17
N LYS A 187 3.35 14.53 22.06
CA LYS A 187 4.27 14.09 20.99
C LYS A 187 3.63 13.99 19.59
N VAL A 188 2.31 14.06 19.47
CA VAL A 188 1.57 13.95 18.21
C VAL A 188 0.74 15.20 17.89
N VAL A 189 0.95 16.27 18.65
CA VAL A 189 0.35 17.59 18.46
C VAL A 189 1.43 18.66 18.35
N THR A 190 1.12 19.78 17.70
CA THR A 190 2.01 20.93 17.62
C THR A 190 1.40 22.11 18.36
N GLY A 191 2.27 22.91 18.97
CA GLY A 191 1.86 24.16 19.66
C GLY A 191 1.69 25.33 18.70
N SER A 192 0.88 26.30 19.09
CA SER A 192 0.82 27.59 18.41
C SER A 192 1.87 28.55 18.97
N SER A 193 2.54 29.32 18.09
CA SER A 193 3.51 30.35 18.51
C SER A 193 2.87 31.54 19.25
N ILE A 194 1.60 31.81 18.95
CA ILE A 194 0.85 32.95 19.55
C ILE A 194 0.00 32.49 20.74
N MET A 195 -0.48 31.25 20.72
CA MET A 195 -1.37 30.68 21.74
C MET A 195 -0.73 29.44 22.36
N PRO A 196 0.07 29.57 23.43
CA PRO A 196 0.82 28.45 24.00
C PRO A 196 -0.04 27.28 24.49
N GLN A 197 -1.31 27.54 24.83
CA GLN A 197 -2.28 26.52 25.24
C GLN A 197 -2.88 25.72 24.09
N LYS A 198 -2.77 26.23 22.85
CA LYS A 198 -3.38 25.59 21.66
C LYS A 198 -2.51 24.42 21.20
N LYS A 199 -3.12 23.26 21.10
CA LYS A 199 -2.50 22.01 20.61
C LYS A 199 -3.22 21.55 19.35
N ASN A 200 -2.55 21.66 18.20
CA ASN A 200 -3.12 21.26 16.91
C ASN A 200 -2.83 19.78 16.62
N PRO A 201 -3.78 19.02 16.09
CA PRO A 201 -3.60 17.61 15.71
C PRO A 201 -2.88 17.43 14.35
N ASP A 202 -1.82 18.19 14.10
CA ASP A 202 -1.15 18.31 12.80
C ASP A 202 -0.74 16.97 12.19
N THR A 203 -0.36 16.00 13.02
CA THR A 203 -0.01 14.66 12.54
C THR A 203 -1.21 13.99 11.87
N LEU A 204 -2.40 14.10 12.46
CA LEU A 204 -3.64 13.53 11.91
C LEU A 204 -4.14 14.34 10.71
N GLU A 205 -4.04 15.66 10.77
CA GLU A 205 -4.38 16.55 9.66
C GLU A 205 -3.52 16.27 8.43
N SER A 206 -2.21 16.10 8.63
CA SER A 206 -1.28 15.71 7.55
C SER A 206 -1.66 14.38 6.90
N VAL A 207 -2.04 13.39 7.69
CA VAL A 207 -2.50 12.08 7.20
C VAL A 207 -3.79 12.23 6.38
N SER A 208 -4.78 12.93 6.90
CA SER A 208 -6.05 13.17 6.20
C SER A 208 -5.86 13.92 4.89
N TYR A 209 -5.11 15.03 4.92
CA TYR A 209 -4.91 15.90 3.76
C TYR A 209 -4.09 15.25 2.64
N THR A 210 -3.02 14.53 2.99
CA THR A 210 -2.11 13.92 2.01
C THR A 210 -2.81 12.84 1.21
N HIS A 211 -3.69 12.06 1.83
CA HIS A 211 -4.36 10.95 1.16
C HIS A 211 -5.58 11.36 0.31
N LEU A 212 -6.27 12.45 0.65
CA LEU A 212 -7.44 12.91 -0.10
C LEU A 212 -7.12 13.89 -1.24
N THR A 213 -6.10 14.73 -1.08
CA THR A 213 -5.85 15.82 -2.04
C THR A 213 -4.93 15.46 -3.21
N LEU A 214 -4.05 14.49 -3.06
CA LEU A 214 -3.15 14.09 -4.14
C LEU A 214 -3.85 13.42 -5.33
N PRO A 215 -4.86 12.53 -5.16
CA PRO A 215 -5.59 11.96 -6.29
C PRO A 215 -6.53 12.96 -6.98
N THR A 216 -7.15 13.88 -6.25
CA THR A 216 -8.17 14.78 -6.80
C THR A 216 -7.59 15.95 -7.59
N LYS A 217 -6.40 16.43 -7.29
CA LYS A 217 -5.74 17.51 -8.06
C LYS A 217 -5.22 17.09 -9.45
N ARG A 218 -5.23 15.80 -9.78
CA ARG A 218 -4.83 15.29 -11.11
C ARG A 218 -5.99 14.95 -12.03
N ILE A 219 -7.24 15.12 -11.59
CA ILE A 219 -8.44 14.78 -12.35
C ILE A 219 -9.17 16.06 -12.87
N VAL A 220 -8.64 17.24 -12.56
CA VAL A 220 -9.15 18.53 -13.10
C VAL A 220 -8.12 19.16 -14.01
#